data_72118807247493926cd6bf974607c283
#
_entry.id   72118807247493926cd6bf974607c283
#
_cell.length_a   1.000
_cell.length_b   1.000
_cell.length_c   1.000
_cell.angle_alpha   90.00
_cell.angle_beta   90.00
_cell.angle_gamma   90.00
#
_symmetry.space_group_name_H-M   'P 1'
#
loop_
_entity.id
_entity.type
_entity.pdbx_description
1 polymer ?
#
loop_
_entity_poly.entity_id
_entity_poly.type
_entity_poly.pdbx_seq_one_letter_code
_entity_poly.pdbx_strand_id
1 'polypeptide(L)'
;MAQNNMNRGLNSRHISMIAIGGAIGTGLFVATGSVISQAGPGGAILAYLIIGVMLYFLMSSIGELATFYPVSGSFSSYSTRFVDSSLGFTMGWLYWAIWLLVTSVDIIISSSVIYYWDFFQFFSPVTWSIIFLAILFLLNIFSVKAFGETEFWLSLIKVATIIIFIAIGVLTIIGILGGKTYGLGNYVTGEAPFVGGISGFLGVLLVAGFSVGGTEVVAVTAGESSNPSHSMPKAIKQVFWRILLFYVLSIAVISAIIPYTDPLLLNKSESVSQSPFTIVFDRVGIAFAASVINAVILTSLLSAANSGIYTTSRMLFSMAEDKQAPKFLGKLNKTTKLPLVSLFVTFIIVLFIIIIAQFKSDIVFSLLNIIGSLVIVVWASSIVAQIRLRSAIKKQNLNPDEVLPYKAPFYPLGPIIVIIALLFLFIGNSIGAILAGDMSVLIRNLSPMIILAIIYFVHKLIRQTKIVKLKDIDLKEHDYN
;
A
#
# COMPACT_ATOMS: atom_id res chain seq x y z
N MET A 1 9.07 -9.85 -26.41
CA MET A 1 8.33 -9.39 -25.22
C MET A 1 6.99 -10.11 -25.22
N ALA A 2 6.59 -10.70 -24.09
CA ALA A 2 5.35 -11.46 -24.04
C ALA A 2 4.16 -10.51 -24.21
N GLN A 3 3.25 -10.85 -25.12
CA GLN A 3 1.94 -10.21 -25.22
C GLN A 3 1.19 -10.55 -23.93
N ASN A 4 0.64 -9.54 -23.26
CA ASN A 4 -0.17 -9.74 -22.08
C ASN A 4 -1.49 -10.42 -22.45
N ASN A 5 -1.50 -11.76 -22.41
CA ASN A 5 -2.64 -12.61 -22.80
C ASN A 5 -3.72 -12.72 -21.70
N MET A 6 -3.64 -11.90 -20.65
CA MET A 6 -4.64 -11.85 -19.59
C MET A 6 -5.94 -11.16 -20.05
N ASN A 7 -7.05 -11.53 -19.42
CA ASN A 7 -8.35 -10.96 -19.77
C ASN A 7 -8.47 -9.50 -19.27
N ARG A 8 -8.71 -8.56 -20.18
CA ARG A 8 -8.94 -7.13 -19.87
C ARG A 8 -10.36 -6.88 -19.41
N GLY A 9 -10.69 -7.35 -18.19
CA GLY A 9 -12.03 -7.29 -17.63
C GLY A 9 -12.31 -6.11 -16.69
N LEU A 10 -11.30 -5.28 -16.36
CA LEU A 10 -11.45 -4.17 -15.42
C LEU A 10 -11.91 -2.89 -16.14
N ASN A 11 -13.09 -2.39 -15.76
CA ASN A 11 -13.62 -1.12 -16.23
C ASN A 11 -13.07 0.07 -15.42
N SER A 12 -13.18 1.29 -15.95
CA SER A 12 -12.74 2.52 -15.29
C SER A 12 -13.30 2.70 -13.87
N ARG A 13 -14.56 2.28 -13.60
CA ARG A 13 -15.15 2.32 -12.25
C ARG A 13 -14.43 1.38 -11.27
N HIS A 14 -14.06 0.16 -11.71
CA HIS A 14 -13.32 -0.79 -10.88
C HIS A 14 -11.94 -0.23 -10.51
N ILE A 15 -11.19 0.28 -11.49
CA ILE A 15 -9.87 0.86 -11.30
C ILE A 15 -9.92 2.08 -10.37
N SER A 16 -10.93 2.95 -10.54
CA SER A 16 -11.14 4.09 -9.64
C SER A 16 -11.39 3.64 -8.19
N MET A 17 -12.21 2.61 -7.98
CA MET A 17 -12.49 2.12 -6.63
C MET A 17 -11.32 1.34 -6.03
N ILE A 18 -10.57 0.59 -6.83
CA ILE A 18 -9.30 -0.03 -6.39
C ILE A 18 -8.31 1.07 -5.97
N ALA A 19 -8.21 2.17 -6.74
CA ALA A 19 -7.34 3.29 -6.40
C ALA A 19 -7.75 3.97 -5.08
N ILE A 20 -9.04 4.13 -4.83
CA ILE A 20 -9.55 4.83 -3.65
C ILE A 20 -9.55 3.92 -2.43
N GLY A 21 -10.04 2.71 -2.56
CA GLY A 21 -10.37 1.81 -1.45
C GLY A 21 -9.45 0.60 -1.29
N GLY A 22 -8.80 0.14 -2.38
CA GLY A 22 -8.00 -1.09 -2.36
C GLY A 22 -6.80 -1.04 -1.41
N ALA A 23 -6.26 0.16 -1.15
CA ALA A 23 -5.16 0.38 -0.20
C ALA A 23 -5.63 0.83 1.19
N ILE A 24 -6.92 0.99 1.44
CA ILE A 24 -7.46 1.29 2.77
C ILE A 24 -7.62 -0.02 3.53
N GLY A 25 -6.73 -0.27 4.47
CA GLY A 25 -6.66 -1.47 5.30
C GLY A 25 -6.03 -1.16 6.65
N THR A 26 -5.12 -2.02 7.09
CA THR A 26 -4.36 -1.91 8.36
C THR A 26 -3.73 -0.53 8.54
N GLY A 27 -3.20 0.08 7.48
CA GLY A 27 -2.54 1.38 7.55
C GLY A 27 -3.41 2.49 8.12
N LEU A 28 -4.64 2.65 7.63
CA LEU A 28 -5.55 3.69 8.12
C LEU A 28 -6.24 3.27 9.43
N PHE A 29 -6.79 2.06 9.48
CA PHE A 29 -7.66 1.67 10.58
C PHE A 29 -6.92 1.24 11.85
N VAL A 30 -5.65 0.86 11.74
CA VAL A 30 -4.86 0.34 12.87
C VAL A 30 -3.62 1.18 13.13
N ALA A 31 -2.76 1.39 12.13
CA ALA A 31 -1.47 2.03 12.33
C ALA A 31 -1.56 3.52 12.71
N THR A 32 -2.66 4.22 12.40
CA THR A 32 -2.85 5.63 12.77
C THR A 32 -2.85 5.86 14.28
N GLY A 33 -3.30 4.89 15.08
CA GLY A 33 -3.25 4.98 16.55
C GLY A 33 -1.82 5.13 17.07
N SER A 34 -0.91 4.27 16.57
CA SER A 34 0.51 4.32 16.95
C SER A 34 1.20 5.60 16.49
N VAL A 35 0.82 6.13 15.33
CA VAL A 35 1.37 7.40 14.82
C VAL A 35 0.94 8.58 15.69
N ILE A 36 -0.36 8.64 16.09
CA ILE A 36 -0.88 9.67 16.99
C ILE A 36 -0.22 9.59 18.36
N SER A 37 -0.07 8.39 18.92
CA SER A 37 0.51 8.21 20.25
C SER A 37 2.00 8.60 20.34
N GLN A 38 2.77 8.36 19.25
CA GLN A 38 4.22 8.59 19.23
C GLN A 38 4.61 10.01 18.80
N ALA A 39 3.90 10.62 17.86
CA ALA A 39 4.21 11.94 17.32
C ALA A 39 3.26 13.04 17.77
N GLY A 40 2.19 12.69 18.44
CA GLY A 40 1.11 13.60 18.79
C GLY A 40 0.21 14.00 17.61
N PRO A 41 -0.88 14.72 17.87
CA PRO A 41 -1.86 15.09 16.84
C PRO A 41 -1.25 15.93 15.70
N GLY A 42 -0.44 16.93 16.02
CA GLY A 42 0.21 17.79 15.02
C GLY A 42 1.28 17.04 14.22
N GLY A 43 2.10 16.23 14.88
CA GLY A 43 3.12 15.40 14.24
C GLY A 43 2.51 14.38 13.29
N ALA A 44 1.43 13.72 13.68
CA ALA A 44 0.70 12.78 12.85
C ALA A 44 0.12 13.47 11.60
N ILE A 45 -0.60 14.57 11.77
CA ILE A 45 -1.17 15.34 10.64
C ILE A 45 -0.07 15.78 9.67
N LEU A 46 1.03 16.33 10.18
CA LEU A 46 2.14 16.81 9.37
C LEU A 46 2.81 15.66 8.58
N ALA A 47 3.01 14.50 9.21
CA ALA A 47 3.57 13.32 8.54
C ALA A 47 2.70 12.89 7.35
N TYR A 48 1.40 12.76 7.53
CA TYR A 48 0.49 12.36 6.45
C TYR A 48 0.32 13.44 5.37
N LEU A 49 0.42 14.72 5.69
CA LEU A 49 0.42 15.80 4.69
C LEU A 49 1.68 15.72 3.80
N ILE A 50 2.87 15.58 4.39
CA ILE A 50 4.12 15.45 3.64
C ILE A 50 4.07 14.23 2.71
N ILE A 51 3.62 13.09 3.24
CA ILE A 51 3.47 11.87 2.47
C ILE A 51 2.41 12.02 1.37
N GLY A 52 1.31 12.71 1.65
CA GLY A 52 0.25 12.98 0.67
C GLY A 52 0.75 13.78 -0.53
N VAL A 53 1.55 14.83 -0.30
CA VAL A 53 2.19 15.61 -1.36
C VAL A 53 3.18 14.77 -2.17
N MET A 54 4.03 14.02 -1.48
CA MET A 54 4.97 13.10 -2.12
C MET A 54 4.23 12.09 -3.01
N LEU A 55 3.16 11.47 -2.50
CA LEU A 55 2.39 10.47 -3.24
C LEU A 55 1.67 11.04 -4.45
N TYR A 56 1.22 12.28 -4.42
CA TYR A 56 0.66 12.92 -5.61
C TYR A 56 1.65 12.91 -6.77
N PHE A 57 2.90 13.32 -6.54
CA PHE A 57 3.94 13.32 -7.57
C PHE A 57 4.41 11.93 -7.95
N LEU A 58 4.54 11.03 -6.97
CA LEU A 58 4.89 9.64 -7.20
C LEU A 58 3.85 8.95 -8.09
N MET A 59 2.58 9.05 -7.74
CA MET A 59 1.49 8.43 -8.50
C MET A 59 1.33 9.06 -9.88
N SER A 60 1.60 10.36 -10.03
CA SER A 60 1.66 10.99 -11.34
C SER A 60 2.77 10.39 -12.21
N SER A 61 3.95 10.17 -11.64
CA SER A 61 5.08 9.53 -12.32
C SER A 61 4.80 8.07 -12.71
N ILE A 62 4.21 7.30 -11.79
CA ILE A 62 3.78 5.92 -12.04
C ILE A 62 2.68 5.88 -13.11
N GLY A 63 1.76 6.83 -13.11
CA GLY A 63 0.71 6.92 -14.10
C GLY A 63 1.22 7.20 -15.50
N GLU A 64 2.27 7.99 -15.64
CA GLU A 64 2.93 8.21 -16.92
C GLU A 64 3.54 6.90 -17.45
N LEU A 65 4.19 6.12 -16.59
CA LEU A 65 4.70 4.80 -16.94
C LEU A 65 3.58 3.81 -17.29
N ALA A 66 2.51 3.77 -16.48
CA ALA A 66 1.41 2.82 -16.62
C ALA A 66 0.51 3.11 -17.84
N THR A 67 0.42 4.36 -18.30
CA THR A 67 -0.29 4.70 -19.53
C THR A 67 0.57 4.46 -20.77
N PHE A 68 1.88 4.69 -20.68
CA PHE A 68 2.83 4.43 -21.76
C PHE A 68 3.09 2.93 -21.95
N TYR A 69 3.18 2.17 -20.87
CA TYR A 69 3.46 0.74 -20.89
C TYR A 69 2.53 -0.03 -19.93
N PRO A 70 1.28 -0.29 -20.33
CA PRO A 70 0.25 -0.91 -19.50
C PRO A 70 0.43 -2.43 -19.41
N VAL A 71 1.25 -2.86 -18.47
CA VAL A 71 1.56 -4.27 -18.22
C VAL A 71 1.38 -4.63 -16.73
N SER A 72 0.93 -5.83 -16.45
CA SER A 72 0.71 -6.31 -15.07
C SER A 72 2.01 -6.50 -14.28
N GLY A 73 3.15 -6.66 -14.96
CA GLY A 73 4.48 -6.70 -14.35
C GLY A 73 4.94 -5.36 -13.78
N SER A 74 4.27 -4.25 -14.16
CA SER A 74 4.43 -2.92 -13.59
C SER A 74 5.90 -2.58 -13.23
N PHE A 75 6.24 -2.52 -11.96
CA PHE A 75 7.56 -2.08 -11.45
C PHE A 75 8.72 -2.93 -11.94
N SER A 76 8.55 -4.26 -12.05
CA SER A 76 9.53 -5.16 -12.64
C SER A 76 9.75 -4.84 -14.12
N SER A 77 8.67 -4.74 -14.88
CA SER A 77 8.71 -4.48 -16.31
C SER A 77 9.22 -3.07 -16.64
N TYR A 78 8.84 -2.06 -15.85
CA TYR A 78 9.38 -0.70 -16.01
C TYR A 78 10.88 -0.67 -15.73
N SER A 79 11.34 -1.30 -14.65
CA SER A 79 12.75 -1.37 -14.30
C SER A 79 13.55 -2.12 -15.36
N THR A 80 13.02 -3.22 -15.89
CA THR A 80 13.64 -3.99 -16.98
C THR A 80 13.77 -3.18 -18.26
N ARG A 81 12.70 -2.50 -18.67
CA ARG A 81 12.66 -1.78 -19.95
C ARG A 81 13.47 -0.49 -19.93
N PHE A 82 13.38 0.27 -18.83
CA PHE A 82 13.97 1.60 -18.77
C PHE A 82 15.32 1.66 -18.04
N VAL A 83 15.68 0.65 -17.24
CA VAL A 83 16.94 0.67 -16.47
C VAL A 83 17.81 -0.52 -16.84
N ASP A 84 17.60 -1.68 -16.26
CA ASP A 84 18.23 -2.95 -16.64
C ASP A 84 17.43 -4.17 -16.12
N SER A 85 17.71 -5.34 -16.73
CA SER A 85 17.02 -6.58 -16.38
C SER A 85 17.29 -7.06 -14.94
N SER A 86 18.43 -6.71 -14.33
CA SER A 86 18.72 -7.07 -12.95
C SER A 86 17.92 -6.25 -11.96
N LEU A 87 17.71 -4.96 -12.25
CA LEU A 87 16.81 -4.14 -11.44
C LEU A 87 15.37 -4.63 -11.58
N GLY A 88 14.95 -5.00 -12.79
CA GLY A 88 13.62 -5.59 -13.02
C GLY A 88 13.42 -6.88 -12.22
N PHE A 89 14.40 -7.78 -12.23
CA PHE A 89 14.38 -8.98 -11.41
C PHE A 89 14.25 -8.66 -9.92
N THR A 90 15.08 -7.75 -9.42
CA THR A 90 15.07 -7.36 -8.00
C THR A 90 13.74 -6.73 -7.60
N MET A 91 13.21 -5.81 -8.42
CA MET A 91 11.91 -5.15 -8.16
C MET A 91 10.73 -6.10 -8.24
N GLY A 92 10.76 -7.06 -9.14
CA GLY A 92 9.71 -8.07 -9.26
C GLY A 92 9.59 -8.92 -7.99
N TRP A 93 10.69 -9.50 -7.54
CA TRP A 93 10.73 -10.31 -6.32
C TRP A 93 10.47 -9.48 -5.06
N LEU A 94 10.99 -8.24 -5.00
CA LEU A 94 10.73 -7.32 -3.90
C LEU A 94 9.24 -6.99 -3.77
N TYR A 95 8.60 -6.56 -4.85
CA TYR A 95 7.19 -6.14 -4.81
C TYR A 95 6.27 -7.34 -4.52
N TRP A 96 6.59 -8.51 -5.08
CA TRP A 96 5.91 -9.75 -4.75
C TRP A 96 6.03 -10.09 -3.25
N ALA A 97 7.23 -10.00 -2.68
CA ALA A 97 7.46 -10.26 -1.25
C ALA A 97 6.71 -9.25 -0.35
N ILE A 98 6.74 -7.96 -0.69
CA ILE A 98 5.96 -6.92 0.02
C ILE A 98 4.49 -7.33 0.11
N TRP A 99 3.87 -7.68 -1.03
CA TRP A 99 2.44 -8.01 -1.03
C TRP A 99 2.10 -9.34 -0.38
N LEU A 100 3.02 -10.30 -0.37
CA LEU A 100 2.87 -11.50 0.47
C LEU A 100 2.80 -11.15 1.94
N LEU A 101 3.72 -10.28 2.41
CA LEU A 101 3.76 -9.85 3.81
C LEU A 101 2.54 -9.03 4.17
N VAL A 102 2.15 -8.05 3.33
CA VAL A 102 0.93 -7.22 3.53
C VAL A 102 -0.30 -8.12 3.64
N THR A 103 -0.50 -9.05 2.69
CA THR A 103 -1.61 -9.99 2.71
C THR A 103 -1.66 -10.82 3.99
N SER A 104 -0.50 -11.32 4.42
CA SER A 104 -0.40 -12.13 5.65
C SER A 104 -0.75 -11.31 6.88
N VAL A 105 -0.23 -10.09 6.99
CA VAL A 105 -0.50 -9.16 8.10
C VAL A 105 -1.98 -8.77 8.14
N ASP A 106 -2.58 -8.41 7.01
CA ASP A 106 -3.99 -8.03 6.93
C ASP A 106 -4.91 -9.20 7.36
N ILE A 107 -4.59 -10.44 6.99
CA ILE A 107 -5.36 -11.63 7.39
C ILE A 107 -5.17 -11.91 8.89
N ILE A 108 -3.96 -11.81 9.43
CA ILE A 108 -3.69 -12.00 10.85
C ILE A 108 -4.42 -10.95 11.69
N ILE A 109 -4.37 -9.68 11.30
CA ILE A 109 -5.09 -8.62 12.01
C ILE A 109 -6.60 -8.82 11.89
N SER A 110 -7.11 -9.25 10.73
CA SER A 110 -8.53 -9.57 10.55
C SER A 110 -9.01 -10.63 11.55
N SER A 111 -8.18 -11.64 11.84
CA SER A 111 -8.51 -12.66 12.82
C SER A 111 -8.50 -12.15 14.26
N SER A 112 -7.81 -11.05 14.56
CA SER A 112 -7.90 -10.37 15.84
C SER A 112 -9.11 -9.46 15.92
N VAL A 113 -9.44 -8.77 14.83
CA VAL A 113 -10.61 -7.86 14.76
C VAL A 113 -11.93 -8.59 14.94
N ILE A 114 -12.06 -9.83 14.42
CA ILE A 114 -13.30 -10.61 14.58
C ILE A 114 -13.58 -10.98 16.04
N TYR A 115 -12.55 -11.02 16.89
CA TYR A 115 -12.67 -11.27 18.32
C TYR A 115 -13.35 -10.14 19.10
N TYR A 116 -13.62 -9.00 18.49
CA TYR A 116 -14.49 -7.96 19.05
C TYR A 116 -15.87 -8.49 19.44
N TRP A 117 -16.38 -9.49 18.72
CA TRP A 117 -17.64 -10.14 19.03
C TRP A 117 -17.41 -11.50 19.72
N ASP A 118 -17.85 -11.63 20.95
CA ASP A 118 -17.70 -12.86 21.76
C ASP A 118 -18.21 -14.12 21.06
N PHE A 119 -19.26 -13.98 20.23
CA PHE A 119 -19.80 -15.07 19.42
C PHE A 119 -18.76 -15.74 18.53
N PHE A 120 -17.76 -15.02 18.04
CA PHE A 120 -16.74 -15.56 17.13
C PHE A 120 -15.49 -16.08 17.85
N GLN A 121 -15.42 -16.02 19.18
CA GLN A 121 -14.27 -16.50 19.96
C GLN A 121 -14.18 -18.04 20.08
N PHE A 122 -15.13 -18.78 19.50
CA PHE A 122 -15.14 -20.25 19.52
C PHE A 122 -14.03 -20.88 18.64
N PHE A 123 -13.53 -20.20 17.62
CA PHE A 123 -12.35 -20.65 16.87
C PHE A 123 -11.12 -19.86 17.29
N SER A 124 -9.92 -20.48 17.20
CA SER A 124 -8.65 -19.76 17.45
C SER A 124 -8.40 -18.69 16.36
N PRO A 125 -7.59 -17.65 16.64
CA PRO A 125 -7.21 -16.64 15.64
C PRO A 125 -6.61 -17.26 14.37
N VAL A 126 -5.81 -18.32 14.52
CA VAL A 126 -5.23 -19.08 13.39
C VAL A 126 -6.30 -19.67 12.51
N THR A 127 -7.30 -20.30 13.12
CA THR A 127 -8.41 -20.94 12.40
C THR A 127 -9.16 -19.89 11.57
N TRP A 128 -9.44 -18.71 12.15
CA TRP A 128 -10.03 -17.61 11.43
C TRP A 128 -9.16 -17.11 10.28
N SER A 129 -7.85 -16.98 10.50
CA SER A 129 -6.89 -16.60 9.45
C SER A 129 -6.92 -17.59 8.27
N ILE A 130 -6.97 -18.90 8.54
CA ILE A 130 -7.05 -19.94 7.51
C ILE A 130 -8.40 -19.86 6.76
N ILE A 131 -9.51 -19.67 7.48
CA ILE A 131 -10.84 -19.51 6.89
C ILE A 131 -10.86 -18.29 5.95
N PHE A 132 -10.36 -17.13 6.41
CA PHE A 132 -10.30 -15.91 5.60
C PHE A 132 -9.41 -16.10 4.37
N LEU A 133 -8.23 -16.71 4.53
CA LEU A 133 -7.37 -17.01 3.40
C LEU A 133 -8.05 -17.92 2.37
N ALA A 134 -8.77 -18.96 2.82
CA ALA A 134 -9.49 -19.87 1.95
C ALA A 134 -10.62 -19.15 1.18
N ILE A 135 -11.39 -18.29 1.86
CA ILE A 135 -12.45 -17.47 1.21
C ILE A 135 -11.84 -16.57 0.14
N LEU A 136 -10.76 -15.84 0.47
CA LEU A 136 -10.10 -14.94 -0.47
C LEU A 136 -9.49 -15.69 -1.66
N PHE A 137 -8.94 -16.87 -1.43
CA PHE A 137 -8.43 -17.73 -2.50
C PHE A 137 -9.54 -18.15 -3.45
N LEU A 138 -10.69 -18.59 -2.93
CA LEU A 138 -11.85 -18.95 -3.73
C LEU A 138 -12.36 -17.78 -4.57
N LEU A 139 -12.44 -16.57 -4.00
CA LEU A 139 -12.84 -15.36 -4.74
C LEU A 139 -11.92 -15.07 -5.93
N ASN A 140 -10.62 -15.37 -5.82
CA ASN A 140 -9.64 -15.10 -6.88
C ASN A 140 -9.59 -16.19 -7.98
N ILE A 141 -10.23 -17.35 -7.79
CA ILE A 141 -10.28 -18.41 -8.80
C ILE A 141 -11.32 -18.13 -9.90
N PHE A 142 -12.38 -17.37 -9.60
CA PHE A 142 -13.52 -17.25 -10.53
C PHE A 142 -13.24 -16.40 -11.76
N SER A 143 -12.98 -15.09 -11.59
CA SER A 143 -12.68 -14.20 -12.72
C SER A 143 -12.15 -12.85 -12.30
N VAL A 144 -11.44 -12.15 -13.21
CA VAL A 144 -10.99 -10.76 -13.04
C VAL A 144 -12.16 -9.81 -12.82
N LYS A 145 -13.28 -10.03 -13.53
CA LYS A 145 -14.49 -9.21 -13.38
C LYS A 145 -15.11 -9.39 -12.00
N ALA A 146 -15.18 -10.63 -11.48
CA ALA A 146 -15.67 -10.89 -10.13
C ALA A 146 -14.79 -10.20 -9.07
N PHE A 147 -13.47 -10.25 -9.21
CA PHE A 147 -12.54 -9.49 -8.37
C PHE A 147 -12.86 -7.98 -8.41
N GLY A 148 -12.98 -7.40 -9.62
CA GLY A 148 -13.26 -5.98 -9.80
C GLY A 148 -14.61 -5.54 -9.18
N GLU A 149 -15.67 -6.32 -9.32
CA GLU A 149 -16.98 -6.03 -8.70
C GLU A 149 -16.93 -6.14 -7.18
N THR A 150 -16.27 -7.16 -6.64
CA THR A 150 -16.10 -7.32 -5.19
C THR A 150 -15.35 -6.13 -4.60
N GLU A 151 -14.20 -5.77 -5.19
CA GLU A 151 -13.41 -4.61 -4.75
C GLU A 151 -14.17 -3.30 -4.89
N PHE A 152 -14.98 -3.13 -5.93
CA PHE A 152 -15.83 -1.94 -6.10
C PHE A 152 -16.79 -1.75 -4.91
N TRP A 153 -17.54 -2.79 -4.53
CA TRP A 153 -18.51 -2.70 -3.45
C TRP A 153 -17.85 -2.58 -2.08
N LEU A 154 -16.80 -3.35 -1.82
CA LEU A 154 -16.04 -3.25 -0.57
C LEU A 154 -15.39 -1.87 -0.43
N SER A 155 -14.81 -1.32 -1.49
CA SER A 155 -14.23 0.02 -1.47
C SER A 155 -15.28 1.11 -1.28
N LEU A 156 -16.47 0.96 -1.86
CA LEU A 156 -17.59 1.90 -1.66
C LEU A 156 -18.02 1.94 -0.19
N ILE A 157 -18.14 0.78 0.45
CA ILE A 157 -18.48 0.67 1.88
C ILE A 157 -17.41 1.36 2.74
N LYS A 158 -16.11 1.12 2.48
CA LYS A 158 -15.01 1.78 3.18
C LYS A 158 -15.09 3.30 3.09
N VAL A 159 -15.25 3.82 1.87
CA VAL A 159 -15.32 5.25 1.60
C VAL A 159 -16.52 5.89 2.31
N ALA A 160 -17.70 5.29 2.17
CA ALA A 160 -18.91 5.78 2.86
C ALA A 160 -18.72 5.80 4.38
N THR A 161 -18.14 4.75 4.94
CA THR A 161 -17.88 4.64 6.38
C THR A 161 -16.93 5.73 6.88
N ILE A 162 -15.84 6.01 6.17
CA ILE A 162 -14.90 7.06 6.55
C ILE A 162 -15.56 8.45 6.50
N ILE A 163 -16.38 8.70 5.47
CA ILE A 163 -17.12 9.97 5.36
C ILE A 163 -18.09 10.13 6.53
N ILE A 164 -18.85 9.07 6.85
CA ILE A 164 -19.78 9.05 7.99
C ILE A 164 -19.01 9.25 9.31
N PHE A 165 -17.87 8.57 9.48
CA PHE A 165 -16.99 8.72 10.64
C PHE A 165 -16.54 10.18 10.82
N ILE A 166 -16.05 10.82 9.77
CA ILE A 166 -15.60 12.23 9.82
C ILE A 166 -16.77 13.14 10.19
N ALA A 167 -17.95 12.95 9.57
CA ALA A 167 -19.12 13.75 9.84
C ALA A 167 -19.58 13.62 11.31
N ILE A 168 -19.74 12.40 11.81
CA ILE A 168 -20.12 12.14 13.21
C ILE A 168 -19.05 12.67 14.16
N GLY A 169 -17.77 12.46 13.86
CA GLY A 169 -16.67 12.97 14.67
C GLY A 169 -16.67 14.49 14.79
N VAL A 170 -16.88 15.21 13.68
CA VAL A 170 -17.00 16.68 13.71
C VAL A 170 -18.19 17.12 14.56
N LEU A 171 -19.37 16.51 14.39
CA LEU A 171 -20.55 16.81 15.19
C LEU A 171 -20.33 16.52 16.69
N THR A 172 -19.53 15.52 17.02
CA THR A 172 -19.13 15.20 18.40
C THR A 172 -18.16 16.24 18.96
N ILE A 173 -17.16 16.66 18.19
CA ILE A 173 -16.17 17.65 18.60
C ILE A 173 -16.84 18.97 18.99
N ILE A 174 -17.84 19.40 18.21
CA ILE A 174 -18.59 20.64 18.47
C ILE A 174 -19.74 20.47 19.50
N GLY A 175 -19.94 19.25 20.02
CA GLY A 175 -20.90 18.96 21.09
C GLY A 175 -22.35 18.77 20.67
N ILE A 176 -22.62 18.58 19.36
CA ILE A 176 -23.98 18.27 18.87
C ILE A 176 -24.34 16.80 19.15
N LEU A 177 -23.35 15.89 19.09
CA LEU A 177 -23.52 14.47 19.40
C LEU A 177 -22.72 14.08 20.64
N GLY A 178 -23.18 13.06 21.37
CA GLY A 178 -22.48 12.49 22.52
C GLY A 178 -22.57 13.26 23.83
N GLY A 179 -23.35 14.35 23.90
CA GLY A 179 -23.62 15.08 25.14
C GLY A 179 -22.43 15.78 25.81
N LYS A 180 -21.25 15.73 25.17
CA LYS A 180 -20.01 16.38 25.66
C LYS A 180 -19.30 17.06 24.49
N THR A 181 -18.89 18.32 24.70
CA THR A 181 -18.03 19.03 23.75
C THR A 181 -16.57 18.64 24.01
N TYR A 182 -15.93 17.99 23.03
CA TYR A 182 -14.50 17.63 23.13
C TYR A 182 -13.59 18.80 22.75
N GLY A 183 -13.99 19.61 21.78
CA GLY A 183 -13.19 20.72 21.28
C GLY A 183 -11.80 20.29 20.75
N LEU A 184 -10.82 21.17 20.92
CA LEU A 184 -9.43 20.92 20.52
C LEU A 184 -8.48 20.78 21.71
N GLY A 185 -8.99 20.49 22.92
CA GLY A 185 -8.18 20.38 24.14
C GLY A 185 -7.05 19.39 24.05
N ASN A 186 -7.27 18.24 23.40
CA ASN A 186 -6.26 17.20 23.21
C ASN A 186 -5.07 17.64 22.34
N TYR A 187 -5.20 18.73 21.58
CA TYR A 187 -4.10 19.28 20.76
C TYR A 187 -3.11 20.14 21.55
N VAL A 188 -3.44 20.49 22.80
CA VAL A 188 -2.64 21.36 23.66
C VAL A 188 -2.34 20.73 25.04
N THR A 189 -2.70 19.45 25.22
CA THR A 189 -2.50 18.74 26.51
C THR A 189 -1.15 18.04 26.50
N GLY A 190 -0.39 18.18 27.59
CA GLY A 190 0.92 17.54 27.76
C GLY A 190 1.93 18.01 26.73
N GLU A 191 2.56 17.07 25.99
CA GLU A 191 3.52 17.37 24.93
C GLU A 191 2.86 17.66 23.57
N ALA A 192 1.51 17.59 23.47
CA ALA A 192 0.84 17.92 22.22
C ALA A 192 1.08 19.39 21.83
N PRO A 193 1.10 19.73 20.52
CA PRO A 193 0.76 18.86 19.40
C PRO A 193 1.89 17.99 18.84
N PHE A 194 3.15 18.12 19.31
CA PHE A 194 4.33 17.43 18.78
C PHE A 194 5.04 16.62 19.87
N VAL A 195 4.51 15.43 20.13
CA VAL A 195 5.02 14.51 21.14
C VAL A 195 6.39 13.97 20.72
N GLY A 196 7.34 13.91 21.66
CA GLY A 196 8.72 13.51 21.41
C GLY A 196 9.49 14.42 20.43
N GLY A 197 8.94 15.61 20.12
CA GLY A 197 9.55 16.59 19.24
C GLY A 197 9.93 16.03 17.86
N ILE A 198 11.12 16.38 17.38
CA ILE A 198 11.62 15.92 16.05
C ILE A 198 11.80 14.40 16.03
N SER A 199 12.28 13.80 17.13
CA SER A 199 12.50 12.33 17.18
C SER A 199 11.19 11.56 17.05
N GLY A 200 10.13 11.96 17.78
CA GLY A 200 8.80 11.37 17.67
C GLY A 200 8.23 11.48 16.25
N PHE A 201 8.35 12.67 15.65
CA PHE A 201 7.91 12.92 14.28
C PHE A 201 8.67 12.05 13.25
N LEU A 202 10.00 11.99 13.32
CA LEU A 202 10.81 11.18 12.41
C LEU A 202 10.55 9.68 12.58
N GLY A 203 10.32 9.23 13.82
CA GLY A 203 10.07 7.83 14.16
C GLY A 203 8.80 7.26 13.53
N VAL A 204 7.80 8.10 13.24
CA VAL A 204 6.52 7.63 12.65
C VAL A 204 6.46 7.70 11.13
N LEU A 205 7.45 8.29 10.47
CA LEU A 205 7.41 8.53 9.02
C LEU A 205 7.30 7.24 8.19
N LEU A 206 8.00 6.16 8.56
CA LEU A 206 7.89 4.88 7.83
C LEU A 206 6.53 4.22 8.03
N VAL A 207 5.97 4.28 9.24
CA VAL A 207 4.64 3.74 9.54
C VAL A 207 3.57 4.51 8.78
N ALA A 208 3.68 5.85 8.76
CA ALA A 208 2.79 6.69 7.97
C ALA A 208 2.95 6.43 6.45
N GLY A 209 4.18 6.21 5.96
CA GLY A 209 4.46 5.79 4.59
C GLY A 209 3.84 4.44 4.25
N PHE A 210 4.00 3.44 5.13
CA PHE A 210 3.31 2.16 5.00
C PHE A 210 1.79 2.31 4.94
N SER A 211 1.22 3.17 5.78
CA SER A 211 -0.23 3.34 5.88
C SER A 211 -0.90 3.79 4.58
N VAL A 212 -0.16 4.44 3.70
CA VAL A 212 -0.63 4.88 2.37
C VAL A 212 -0.14 3.99 1.23
N GLY A 213 0.68 2.99 1.53
CA GLY A 213 1.10 1.95 0.61
C GLY A 213 -0.08 1.21 0.01
N GLY A 214 0.14 0.59 -1.16
CA GLY A 214 -0.90 -0.08 -1.92
C GLY A 214 -1.65 0.83 -2.92
N THR A 215 -1.44 2.15 -2.86
CA THR A 215 -1.95 3.07 -3.89
C THR A 215 -1.43 2.73 -5.27
N GLU A 216 -0.20 2.28 -5.33
CA GLU A 216 0.52 1.90 -6.55
C GLU A 216 0.01 0.61 -7.21
N VAL A 217 -0.85 -0.18 -6.54
CA VAL A 217 -1.52 -1.36 -7.14
C VAL A 217 -2.28 -1.00 -8.41
N VAL A 218 -2.77 0.23 -8.51
CA VAL A 218 -3.37 0.76 -9.75
C VAL A 218 -2.46 0.55 -10.96
N ALA A 219 -1.14 0.65 -10.81
CA ALA A 219 -0.22 0.39 -11.91
C ALA A 219 -0.22 -1.09 -12.35
N VAL A 220 -0.41 -2.03 -11.42
CA VAL A 220 -0.55 -3.46 -11.74
C VAL A 220 -1.85 -3.73 -12.50
N THR A 221 -2.94 -3.05 -12.12
CA THR A 221 -4.25 -3.19 -12.80
C THR A 221 -4.25 -2.61 -14.21
N ALA A 222 -3.26 -1.80 -14.59
CA ALA A 222 -3.16 -1.23 -15.92
C ALA A 222 -3.11 -2.32 -17.02
N GLY A 223 -2.44 -3.45 -16.73
CA GLY A 223 -2.36 -4.59 -17.66
C GLY A 223 -3.69 -5.31 -17.92
N GLU A 224 -4.67 -5.19 -17.04
CA GLU A 224 -6.01 -5.76 -17.15
C GLU A 224 -7.10 -4.69 -17.37
N SER A 225 -6.71 -3.41 -17.55
CA SER A 225 -7.61 -2.30 -17.85
C SER A 225 -8.11 -2.36 -19.28
N SER A 226 -9.41 -2.12 -19.47
CA SER A 226 -10.00 -1.99 -20.82
C SER A 226 -9.57 -0.71 -21.55
N ASN A 227 -9.23 0.35 -20.82
CA ASN A 227 -8.74 1.63 -21.38
C ASN A 227 -7.76 2.29 -20.41
N PRO A 228 -6.47 1.90 -20.41
CA PRO A 228 -5.47 2.43 -19.49
C PRO A 228 -5.26 3.93 -19.61
N SER A 229 -5.24 4.47 -20.85
CA SER A 229 -4.99 5.89 -21.13
C SER A 229 -6.03 6.82 -20.51
N HIS A 230 -7.27 6.34 -20.33
CA HIS A 230 -8.35 7.12 -19.70
C HIS A 230 -8.46 6.82 -18.19
N SER A 231 -8.37 5.55 -17.80
CA SER A 231 -8.63 5.13 -16.42
C SER A 231 -7.50 5.49 -15.46
N MET A 232 -6.22 5.40 -15.88
CA MET A 232 -5.08 5.68 -15.02
C MET A 232 -5.00 7.13 -14.56
N PRO A 233 -5.10 8.17 -15.43
CA PRO A 233 -5.05 9.56 -14.99
C PRO A 233 -6.17 9.92 -14.01
N LYS A 234 -7.36 9.36 -14.20
CA LYS A 234 -8.50 9.54 -13.28
C LYS A 234 -8.21 8.93 -11.91
N ALA A 235 -7.72 7.69 -11.89
CA ALA A 235 -7.37 6.99 -10.65
C ALA A 235 -6.28 7.73 -9.85
N ILE A 236 -5.26 8.28 -10.52
CA ILE A 236 -4.18 9.04 -9.89
C ILE A 236 -4.69 10.29 -9.18
N LYS A 237 -5.55 11.07 -9.82
CA LYS A 237 -6.16 12.26 -9.20
C LYS A 237 -6.95 11.90 -7.95
N GLN A 238 -7.62 10.75 -7.94
CA GLN A 238 -8.41 10.28 -6.80
C GLN A 238 -7.53 9.89 -5.60
N VAL A 239 -6.31 9.40 -5.83
CA VAL A 239 -5.36 9.05 -4.76
C VAL A 239 -5.04 10.26 -3.87
N PHE A 240 -4.76 11.43 -4.45
CA PHE A 240 -4.44 12.64 -3.67
C PHE A 240 -5.60 13.04 -2.74
N TRP A 241 -6.82 13.15 -3.29
CA TRP A 241 -8.00 13.51 -2.50
C TRP A 241 -8.30 12.49 -1.41
N ARG A 242 -8.06 11.20 -1.70
CA ARG A 242 -8.19 10.13 -0.71
C ARG A 242 -7.30 10.38 0.51
N ILE A 243 -6.02 10.67 0.30
CA ILE A 243 -5.09 10.87 1.40
C ILE A 243 -5.47 12.09 2.21
N LEU A 244 -5.75 13.20 1.54
CA LEU A 244 -6.14 14.43 2.22
C LEU A 244 -7.42 14.26 3.03
N LEU A 245 -8.47 13.70 2.44
CA LEU A 245 -9.77 13.59 3.08
C LEU A 245 -9.82 12.45 4.08
N PHE A 246 -9.32 11.27 3.74
CA PHE A 246 -9.54 10.09 4.57
C PHE A 246 -8.48 9.90 5.65
N TYR A 247 -7.22 10.23 5.38
CA TYR A 247 -6.18 10.10 6.38
C TYR A 247 -6.08 11.34 7.25
N VAL A 248 -5.85 12.51 6.67
CA VAL A 248 -5.61 13.73 7.43
C VAL A 248 -6.84 14.13 8.29
N LEU A 249 -8.05 14.11 7.69
CA LEU A 249 -9.25 14.46 8.44
C LEU A 249 -9.62 13.40 9.49
N SER A 250 -9.45 12.12 9.21
CA SER A 250 -9.71 11.07 10.20
C SER A 250 -8.76 11.20 11.40
N ILE A 251 -7.45 11.42 11.14
CA ILE A 251 -6.47 11.64 12.20
C ILE A 251 -6.81 12.88 13.02
N ALA A 252 -7.23 13.96 12.36
CA ALA A 252 -7.66 15.16 13.05
C ALA A 252 -8.86 14.89 13.98
N VAL A 253 -9.87 14.16 13.51
CA VAL A 253 -11.05 13.77 14.32
C VAL A 253 -10.64 12.84 15.47
N ILE A 254 -9.87 11.79 15.20
CA ILE A 254 -9.41 10.85 16.23
C ILE A 254 -8.65 11.61 17.33
N SER A 255 -7.71 12.45 16.95
CA SER A 255 -6.87 13.21 17.88
C SER A 255 -7.65 14.22 18.71
N ALA A 256 -8.72 14.78 18.18
CA ALA A 256 -9.59 15.69 18.93
C ALA A 256 -10.37 14.95 20.04
N ILE A 257 -10.80 13.71 19.78
CA ILE A 257 -11.65 12.94 20.70
C ILE A 257 -10.82 12.06 21.64
N ILE A 258 -9.71 11.48 21.16
CA ILE A 258 -8.85 10.58 21.92
C ILE A 258 -7.52 11.27 22.21
N PRO A 259 -7.12 11.47 23.49
CA PRO A 259 -5.80 12.00 23.81
C PRO A 259 -4.70 11.03 23.38
N TYR A 260 -3.55 11.54 22.95
CA TYR A 260 -2.42 10.74 22.50
C TYR A 260 -1.87 9.80 23.59
N THR A 261 -2.12 10.11 24.86
CA THR A 261 -1.73 9.30 26.04
C THR A 261 -2.65 8.12 26.30
N ASP A 262 -3.72 7.94 25.53
CA ASP A 262 -4.70 6.89 25.77
C ASP A 262 -4.05 5.50 25.65
N PRO A 263 -4.20 4.63 26.67
CA PRO A 263 -3.62 3.28 26.64
C PRO A 263 -4.06 2.46 25.45
N LEU A 264 -5.27 2.66 24.93
CA LEU A 264 -5.80 1.95 23.76
C LEU A 264 -5.11 2.38 22.45
N LEU A 265 -4.59 3.62 22.36
CA LEU A 265 -3.77 4.06 21.24
C LEU A 265 -2.34 3.56 21.35
N LEU A 266 -1.82 3.38 22.58
CA LEU A 266 -0.43 2.98 22.82
C LEU A 266 -0.15 1.51 22.44
N ASN A 267 -1.18 0.69 22.21
CA ASN A 267 -1.10 -0.73 21.82
C ASN A 267 -0.02 -1.52 22.58
N LYS A 268 0.18 -1.22 23.87
CA LYS A 268 1.10 -1.97 24.75
C LYS A 268 0.56 -3.34 25.16
N SER A 269 -0.73 -3.60 24.90
CA SER A 269 -1.32 -4.91 25.08
C SER A 269 -1.20 -5.72 23.79
N GLU A 270 -0.87 -6.98 23.89
CA GLU A 270 -0.65 -7.96 22.82
C GLU A 270 -1.86 -8.19 21.87
N SER A 271 -2.98 -7.48 22.10
CA SER A 271 -4.18 -7.56 21.28
C SER A 271 -4.43 -6.26 20.50
N VAL A 272 -4.24 -6.29 19.20
CA VAL A 272 -4.75 -5.28 18.23
C VAL A 272 -6.28 -5.41 18.15
N SER A 273 -6.97 -5.39 19.30
CA SER A 273 -8.39 -5.72 19.34
C SER A 273 -9.31 -4.55 18.97
N GLN A 274 -8.83 -3.31 19.02
CA GLN A 274 -9.67 -2.15 18.71
C GLN A 274 -8.95 -1.10 17.87
N SER A 275 -9.61 -0.73 16.77
CA SER A 275 -9.18 0.38 15.92
C SER A 275 -9.45 1.72 16.61
N PRO A 276 -8.62 2.76 16.41
CA PRO A 276 -8.94 4.13 16.85
C PRO A 276 -10.32 4.61 16.40
N PHE A 277 -10.78 4.17 15.25
CA PHE A 277 -12.11 4.47 14.74
C PHE A 277 -13.22 3.88 15.63
N THR A 278 -13.06 2.63 16.05
CA THR A 278 -14.01 1.96 16.96
C THR A 278 -14.02 2.64 18.31
N ILE A 279 -12.84 2.98 18.87
CA ILE A 279 -12.71 3.68 20.16
C ILE A 279 -13.46 5.03 20.16
N VAL A 280 -13.42 5.78 19.04
CA VAL A 280 -14.19 7.05 18.93
C VAL A 280 -15.68 6.81 19.12
N PHE A 281 -16.27 5.79 18.46
CA PHE A 281 -17.69 5.49 18.57
C PHE A 281 -18.09 4.98 19.97
N ASP A 282 -17.24 4.16 20.58
CA ASP A 282 -17.46 3.69 21.96
C ASP A 282 -17.49 4.87 22.95
N ARG A 283 -16.59 5.86 22.79
CA ARG A 283 -16.55 7.06 23.64
C ARG A 283 -17.72 8.00 23.45
N VAL A 284 -18.26 8.04 22.24
CA VAL A 284 -19.46 8.84 21.93
C VAL A 284 -20.74 8.18 22.47
N GLY A 285 -20.64 6.93 22.96
CA GLY A 285 -21.77 6.19 23.53
C GLY A 285 -22.69 5.56 22.49
N ILE A 286 -22.22 5.37 21.25
CA ILE A 286 -22.98 4.74 20.15
C ILE A 286 -22.44 3.31 19.93
N ALA A 287 -22.67 2.42 20.90
CA ALA A 287 -22.14 1.05 20.89
C ALA A 287 -22.52 0.25 19.62
N PHE A 288 -23.74 0.41 19.08
CA PHE A 288 -24.12 -0.21 17.83
C PHE A 288 -23.25 0.27 16.66
N ALA A 289 -22.94 1.56 16.59
CA ALA A 289 -22.09 2.11 15.54
C ALA A 289 -20.64 1.59 15.66
N ALA A 290 -20.12 1.39 16.87
CA ALA A 290 -18.82 0.77 17.09
C ALA A 290 -18.75 -0.65 16.50
N SER A 291 -19.79 -1.46 16.72
CA SER A 291 -19.90 -2.79 16.12
C SER A 291 -19.95 -2.77 14.58
N VAL A 292 -20.74 -1.85 14.01
CA VAL A 292 -20.81 -1.68 12.54
C VAL A 292 -19.44 -1.24 11.97
N ILE A 293 -18.78 -0.27 12.59
CA ILE A 293 -17.46 0.20 12.18
C ILE A 293 -16.43 -0.94 12.24
N ASN A 294 -16.47 -1.74 13.31
CA ASN A 294 -15.57 -2.87 13.43
C ASN A 294 -15.79 -3.93 12.32
N ALA A 295 -17.05 -4.16 11.93
CA ALA A 295 -17.37 -5.02 10.80
C ALA A 295 -16.85 -4.45 9.46
N VAL A 296 -16.95 -3.13 9.27
CA VAL A 296 -16.37 -2.48 8.09
C VAL A 296 -14.84 -2.55 8.10
N ILE A 297 -14.21 -2.39 9.26
CA ILE A 297 -12.75 -2.58 9.39
C ILE A 297 -12.36 -3.99 8.99
N LEU A 298 -13.03 -5.01 9.51
CA LEU A 298 -12.79 -6.41 9.17
C LEU A 298 -12.88 -6.64 7.65
N THR A 299 -13.98 -6.20 7.03
CA THR A 299 -14.16 -6.33 5.58
C THR A 299 -13.13 -5.50 4.79
N SER A 300 -12.67 -4.38 5.35
CA SER A 300 -11.64 -3.53 4.73
C SER A 300 -10.27 -4.20 4.71
N LEU A 301 -9.88 -4.85 5.80
CA LEU A 301 -8.65 -5.63 5.90
C LEU A 301 -8.68 -6.81 4.92
N LEU A 302 -9.80 -7.54 4.89
CA LEU A 302 -9.99 -8.66 3.95
C LEU A 302 -9.97 -8.21 2.48
N SER A 303 -10.50 -7.04 2.16
CA SER A 303 -10.43 -6.47 0.81
C SER A 303 -8.99 -6.06 0.46
N ALA A 304 -8.22 -5.49 1.38
CA ALA A 304 -6.80 -5.20 1.15
C ALA A 304 -6.00 -6.49 0.93
N ALA A 305 -6.23 -7.52 1.74
CA ALA A 305 -5.64 -8.85 1.56
C ALA A 305 -6.03 -9.48 0.20
N ASN A 306 -7.29 -9.30 -0.26
CA ASN A 306 -7.76 -9.76 -1.56
C ASN A 306 -6.99 -9.09 -2.70
N SER A 307 -6.78 -7.78 -2.64
CA SER A 307 -5.94 -7.02 -3.57
C SER A 307 -4.48 -7.49 -3.54
N GLY A 308 -3.98 -7.91 -2.38
CA GLY A 308 -2.65 -8.49 -2.23
C GLY A 308 -2.51 -9.86 -2.91
N ILE A 309 -3.49 -10.75 -2.76
CA ILE A 309 -3.53 -12.06 -3.46
C ILE A 309 -3.59 -11.84 -4.98
N TYR A 310 -4.41 -10.90 -5.43
CA TYR A 310 -4.48 -10.51 -6.82
C TYR A 310 -3.10 -10.05 -7.32
N THR A 311 -2.49 -9.10 -6.64
CA THR A 311 -1.20 -8.48 -7.03
C THR A 311 -0.07 -9.50 -7.06
N THR A 312 0.10 -10.32 -6.02
CA THR A 312 1.17 -11.32 -5.94
C THR A 312 1.07 -12.37 -7.05
N SER A 313 -0.13 -12.85 -7.35
CA SER A 313 -0.31 -13.85 -8.40
C SER A 313 0.01 -13.31 -9.79
N ARG A 314 -0.32 -12.03 -10.09
CA ARG A 314 0.01 -11.36 -11.36
C ARG A 314 1.49 -11.06 -11.49
N MET A 315 2.13 -10.66 -10.39
CA MET A 315 3.59 -10.46 -10.37
C MET A 315 4.36 -11.73 -10.68
N LEU A 316 4.02 -12.86 -10.04
CA LEU A 316 4.65 -14.14 -10.33
C LEU A 316 4.45 -14.58 -11.81
N PHE A 317 3.23 -14.42 -12.30
CA PHE A 317 2.92 -14.69 -13.70
C PHE A 317 3.78 -13.85 -14.64
N SER A 318 3.79 -12.52 -14.45
CA SER A 318 4.55 -11.62 -15.30
C SER A 318 6.05 -11.88 -15.25
N MET A 319 6.61 -12.12 -14.06
CA MET A 319 8.02 -12.47 -13.93
C MET A 319 8.37 -13.80 -14.65
N ALA A 320 7.45 -14.78 -14.67
CA ALA A 320 7.67 -16.02 -15.39
C ALA A 320 7.64 -15.81 -16.92
N GLU A 321 6.75 -14.96 -17.42
CA GLU A 321 6.70 -14.55 -18.83
C GLU A 321 8.00 -13.82 -19.24
N ASP A 322 8.51 -12.94 -18.36
CA ASP A 322 9.77 -12.22 -18.56
C ASP A 322 11.02 -13.07 -18.28
N LYS A 323 10.87 -14.38 -18.05
CA LYS A 323 11.95 -15.34 -17.73
C LYS A 323 12.74 -15.00 -16.45
N GLN A 324 12.12 -14.27 -15.54
CA GLN A 324 12.67 -13.87 -14.24
C GLN A 324 12.18 -14.77 -13.10
N ALA A 325 11.22 -15.65 -13.36
CA ALA A 325 10.70 -16.66 -12.45
C ALA A 325 10.55 -18.02 -13.17
N PRO A 326 10.35 -19.12 -12.44
CA PRO A 326 10.16 -20.44 -13.03
C PRO A 326 9.01 -20.49 -14.03
N LYS A 327 9.23 -21.10 -15.20
CA LYS A 327 8.27 -21.14 -16.34
C LYS A 327 6.88 -21.69 -16.00
N PHE A 328 6.78 -22.58 -14.99
CA PHE A 328 5.49 -23.17 -14.62
C PHE A 328 4.53 -22.13 -14.01
N LEU A 329 5.05 -21.03 -13.45
CA LEU A 329 4.27 -19.92 -12.91
C LEU A 329 3.62 -19.06 -14.00
N GLY A 330 4.16 -19.06 -15.22
CA GLY A 330 3.62 -18.35 -16.39
C GLY A 330 2.48 -19.10 -17.12
N LYS A 331 1.88 -20.13 -16.50
CA LYS A 331 0.79 -20.87 -17.11
C LYS A 331 -0.55 -20.23 -16.78
N LEU A 332 -1.32 -19.89 -17.82
CA LEU A 332 -2.71 -19.46 -17.70
C LEU A 332 -3.66 -20.66 -17.80
N ASN A 333 -4.72 -20.62 -17.04
CA ASN A 333 -5.83 -21.55 -17.21
C ASN A 333 -6.47 -21.33 -18.59
N LYS A 334 -6.77 -22.40 -19.30
CA LYS A 334 -7.28 -22.34 -20.68
C LYS A 334 -8.64 -21.65 -20.80
N THR A 335 -9.52 -21.80 -19.80
CA THR A 335 -10.89 -21.28 -19.80
C THR A 335 -10.96 -19.88 -19.20
N THR A 336 -10.43 -19.69 -17.98
CA THR A 336 -10.57 -18.43 -17.22
C THR A 336 -9.50 -17.40 -17.57
N LYS A 337 -8.40 -17.82 -18.23
CA LYS A 337 -7.22 -16.99 -18.49
C LYS A 337 -6.57 -16.42 -17.22
N LEU A 338 -6.77 -17.08 -16.09
CA LEU A 338 -6.18 -16.72 -14.80
C LEU A 338 -4.88 -17.49 -14.55
N PRO A 339 -3.90 -16.90 -13.85
CA PRO A 339 -2.65 -17.56 -13.46
C PRO A 339 -2.84 -18.44 -12.21
N LEU A 340 -3.62 -19.53 -12.33
CA LEU A 340 -4.00 -20.37 -11.19
C LEU A 340 -2.82 -20.99 -10.45
N VAL A 341 -1.74 -21.31 -11.15
CA VAL A 341 -0.53 -21.88 -10.53
C VAL A 341 0.14 -20.85 -9.64
N SER A 342 0.30 -19.62 -10.12
CA SER A 342 0.85 -18.50 -9.35
C SER A 342 -0.04 -18.15 -8.16
N LEU A 343 -1.38 -18.21 -8.32
CA LEU A 343 -2.33 -18.02 -7.26
C LEU A 343 -2.19 -19.08 -6.16
N PHE A 344 -2.06 -20.37 -6.54
CA PHE A 344 -1.88 -21.47 -5.59
C PHE A 344 -0.56 -21.36 -4.81
N VAL A 345 0.54 -21.01 -5.49
CA VAL A 345 1.83 -20.78 -4.83
C VAL A 345 1.74 -19.64 -3.83
N THR A 346 1.07 -18.53 -4.19
CA THR A 346 0.81 -17.42 -3.26
C THR A 346 0.03 -17.90 -2.03
N PHE A 347 -1.04 -18.66 -2.23
CA PHE A 347 -1.85 -19.22 -1.14
C PHE A 347 -1.00 -20.03 -0.15
N ILE A 348 -0.18 -20.97 -0.65
CA ILE A 348 0.65 -21.84 0.19
C ILE A 348 1.66 -21.02 1.01
N ILE A 349 2.28 -19.99 0.40
CA ILE A 349 3.28 -19.20 1.10
C ILE A 349 2.63 -18.30 2.15
N VAL A 350 1.48 -17.67 1.85
CA VAL A 350 0.73 -16.89 2.84
C VAL A 350 0.28 -17.77 4.00
N LEU A 351 -0.22 -18.98 3.73
CA LEU A 351 -0.59 -19.97 4.76
C LEU A 351 0.61 -20.29 5.67
N PHE A 352 1.78 -20.49 5.08
CA PHE A 352 3.01 -20.78 5.84
C PHE A 352 3.41 -19.59 6.72
N ILE A 353 3.33 -18.35 6.24
CA ILE A 353 3.61 -17.14 7.02
C ILE A 353 2.62 -17.00 8.18
N ILE A 354 1.32 -17.25 7.97
CA ILE A 354 0.28 -17.21 9.00
C ILE A 354 0.60 -18.21 10.11
N ILE A 355 0.99 -19.45 9.76
CA ILE A 355 1.35 -20.49 10.72
C ILE A 355 2.59 -20.09 11.53
N ILE A 356 3.65 -19.57 10.87
CA ILE A 356 4.88 -19.13 11.58
C ILE A 356 4.58 -17.98 12.53
N ALA A 357 3.71 -17.05 12.13
CA ALA A 357 3.37 -15.88 12.93
C ALA A 357 2.77 -16.23 14.30
N GLN A 358 2.23 -17.45 14.48
CA GLN A 358 1.71 -17.93 15.76
C GLN A 358 2.77 -18.08 16.86
N PHE A 359 4.02 -18.28 16.46
CA PHE A 359 5.11 -18.52 17.41
C PHE A 359 5.80 -17.24 17.90
N LYS A 360 5.39 -16.06 17.41
CA LYS A 360 5.99 -14.76 17.79
C LYS A 360 4.93 -13.65 17.81
N SER A 361 4.59 -13.17 19.00
CA SER A 361 3.59 -12.10 19.20
C SER A 361 3.94 -10.78 18.50
N ASP A 362 5.23 -10.40 18.45
CA ASP A 362 5.67 -9.11 17.92
C ASP A 362 5.90 -9.10 16.41
N ILE A 363 5.66 -10.22 15.73
CA ILE A 363 6.02 -10.38 14.32
C ILE A 363 5.27 -9.39 13.41
N VAL A 364 4.02 -9.08 13.73
CA VAL A 364 3.17 -8.18 12.92
C VAL A 364 3.78 -6.78 12.83
N PHE A 365 4.14 -6.18 13.98
CA PHE A 365 4.76 -4.84 14.00
C PHE A 365 6.13 -4.83 13.33
N SER A 366 6.92 -5.90 13.50
CA SER A 366 8.20 -6.04 12.81
C SER A 366 8.02 -6.10 11.29
N LEU A 367 7.02 -6.83 10.81
CA LEU A 367 6.69 -6.91 9.38
C LEU A 367 6.22 -5.57 8.82
N LEU A 368 5.39 -4.80 9.54
CA LEU A 368 4.94 -3.47 9.12
C LEU A 368 6.11 -2.50 8.88
N ASN A 369 7.10 -2.49 9.78
CA ASN A 369 8.30 -1.65 9.63
C ASN A 369 9.15 -2.10 8.43
N ILE A 370 9.35 -3.40 8.25
CA ILE A 370 10.10 -3.95 7.11
C ILE A 370 9.39 -3.59 5.80
N ILE A 371 8.08 -3.77 5.71
CA ILE A 371 7.29 -3.43 4.52
C ILE A 371 7.45 -1.93 4.18
N GLY A 372 7.33 -1.04 5.19
CA GLY A 372 7.51 0.41 5.01
C GLY A 372 8.87 0.77 4.42
N SER A 373 9.95 0.11 4.87
CA SER A 373 11.30 0.31 4.33
C SER A 373 11.42 -0.20 2.89
N LEU A 374 10.83 -1.35 2.58
CA LEU A 374 10.92 -1.98 1.27
C LEU A 374 10.14 -1.23 0.18
N VAL A 375 8.99 -0.66 0.53
CA VAL A 375 8.14 0.12 -0.39
C VAL A 375 8.89 1.35 -0.94
N ILE A 376 9.73 1.99 -0.13
CA ILE A 376 10.56 3.13 -0.56
C ILE A 376 11.42 2.77 -1.78
N VAL A 377 11.98 1.56 -1.83
CA VAL A 377 12.83 1.10 -2.93
C VAL A 377 12.02 0.93 -4.23
N VAL A 378 10.81 0.39 -4.14
CA VAL A 378 9.90 0.25 -5.28
C VAL A 378 9.51 1.63 -5.82
N TRP A 379 9.19 2.56 -4.94
CA TRP A 379 8.85 3.94 -5.33
C TRP A 379 10.04 4.67 -5.96
N ALA A 380 11.23 4.54 -5.39
CA ALA A 380 12.45 5.11 -5.96
C ALA A 380 12.76 4.54 -7.36
N SER A 381 12.64 3.22 -7.54
CA SER A 381 12.86 2.58 -8.85
C SER A 381 11.89 3.09 -9.92
N SER A 382 10.64 3.36 -9.54
CA SER A 382 9.62 3.91 -10.44
C SER A 382 9.99 5.32 -10.91
N ILE A 383 10.48 6.17 -10.00
CA ILE A 383 10.94 7.53 -10.35
C ILE A 383 12.15 7.48 -11.28
N VAL A 384 13.11 6.59 -10.99
CA VAL A 384 14.27 6.39 -11.88
C VAL A 384 13.81 5.93 -13.27
N ALA A 385 12.87 4.99 -13.35
CA ALA A 385 12.33 4.52 -14.63
C ALA A 385 11.64 5.65 -15.41
N GLN A 386 10.85 6.50 -14.75
CA GLN A 386 10.17 7.64 -15.37
C GLN A 386 11.17 8.71 -15.88
N ILE A 387 12.19 9.06 -15.07
CA ILE A 387 13.24 10.00 -15.49
C ILE A 387 13.97 9.45 -16.72
N ARG A 388 14.25 8.15 -16.76
CA ARG A 388 14.91 7.51 -17.90
C ARG A 388 14.02 7.46 -19.14
N LEU A 389 12.71 7.20 -19.00
CA LEU A 389 11.75 7.31 -20.10
C LEU A 389 11.79 8.71 -20.72
N ARG A 390 11.64 9.76 -19.92
CA ARG A 390 11.70 11.16 -20.41
C ARG A 390 13.06 11.50 -21.03
N SER A 391 14.15 11.04 -20.45
CA SER A 391 15.50 11.23 -20.98
C SER A 391 15.70 10.51 -22.31
N ALA A 392 15.10 9.33 -22.50
CA ALA A 392 15.15 8.57 -23.73
C ALA A 392 14.37 9.28 -24.86
N ILE A 393 13.16 9.76 -24.56
CA ILE A 393 12.35 10.56 -25.51
C ILE A 393 13.17 11.76 -26.01
N LYS A 394 13.77 12.53 -25.08
CA LYS A 394 14.64 13.66 -25.45
C LYS A 394 15.86 13.22 -26.26
N LYS A 395 16.52 12.10 -25.87
CA LYS A 395 17.74 11.61 -26.54
C LYS A 395 17.48 11.06 -27.94
N GLN A 396 16.26 10.59 -28.20
CA GLN A 396 15.82 10.10 -29.52
C GLN A 396 15.16 11.20 -30.37
N ASN A 397 15.22 12.47 -29.90
CA ASN A 397 14.64 13.66 -30.57
C ASN A 397 13.13 13.53 -30.84
N LEU A 398 12.41 12.85 -29.94
CA LEU A 398 10.97 12.70 -30.00
C LEU A 398 10.28 13.78 -29.13
N ASN A 399 9.05 14.14 -29.52
CA ASN A 399 8.22 15.07 -28.76
C ASN A 399 7.47 14.31 -27.65
N PRO A 400 7.66 14.65 -26.35
CA PRO A 400 6.89 14.02 -25.27
C PRO A 400 5.37 14.15 -25.42
N ASP A 401 4.90 15.19 -26.11
CA ASP A 401 3.47 15.44 -26.32
C ASP A 401 2.82 14.45 -27.30
N GLU A 402 3.64 13.86 -28.17
CA GLU A 402 3.21 12.87 -29.15
C GLU A 402 3.40 11.42 -28.65
N VAL A 403 4.40 11.22 -27.77
CA VAL A 403 4.78 9.88 -27.32
C VAL A 403 4.02 9.45 -26.05
N LEU A 404 3.67 10.40 -25.17
CA LEU A 404 3.10 10.08 -23.86
C LEU A 404 1.58 10.32 -23.84
N PRO A 405 0.78 9.25 -23.64
CA PRO A 405 -0.69 9.39 -23.50
C PRO A 405 -1.10 10.23 -22.29
N TYR A 406 -0.29 10.16 -21.22
CA TYR A 406 -0.44 10.99 -20.03
C TYR A 406 0.92 11.56 -19.62
N LYS A 407 0.96 12.83 -19.24
CA LYS A 407 2.17 13.52 -18.78
C LYS A 407 2.05 13.85 -17.31
N ALA A 408 3.00 13.39 -16.51
CA ALA A 408 3.10 13.77 -15.11
C ALA A 408 3.29 15.29 -14.98
N PRO A 409 2.46 15.98 -14.17
CA PRO A 409 2.56 17.42 -13.99
C PRO A 409 3.88 17.80 -13.31
N PHE A 410 4.33 19.04 -13.56
CA PHE A 410 5.52 19.64 -12.93
C PHE A 410 6.82 18.85 -13.15
N TYR A 411 6.97 18.14 -14.26
CA TYR A 411 8.26 17.52 -14.60
C TYR A 411 9.30 18.61 -14.97
N PRO A 412 10.55 18.57 -14.46
CA PRO A 412 11.18 17.51 -13.63
C PRO A 412 11.01 17.72 -12.11
N LEU A 413 10.35 18.76 -11.66
CA LEU A 413 10.24 19.11 -10.23
C LEU A 413 9.53 18.01 -9.41
N GLY A 414 8.46 17.41 -9.94
CA GLY A 414 7.72 16.33 -9.26
C GLY A 414 8.61 15.15 -8.87
N PRO A 415 9.33 14.51 -9.81
CA PRO A 415 10.31 13.45 -9.49
C PRO A 415 11.38 13.86 -8.47
N ILE A 416 11.87 15.11 -8.53
CA ILE A 416 12.87 15.62 -7.57
C ILE A 416 12.28 15.68 -6.17
N ILE A 417 11.05 16.22 -6.01
CA ILE A 417 10.34 16.24 -4.73
C ILE A 417 10.19 14.84 -4.16
N VAL A 418 9.80 13.87 -5.00
CA VAL A 418 9.66 12.48 -4.55
C VAL A 418 10.99 11.92 -4.06
N ILE A 419 12.08 12.09 -4.80
CA ILE A 419 13.41 11.60 -4.38
C ILE A 419 13.81 12.21 -3.05
N ILE A 420 13.68 13.54 -2.88
CA ILE A 420 14.00 14.22 -1.63
C ILE A 420 13.13 13.68 -0.49
N ALA A 421 11.83 13.50 -0.71
CA ALA A 421 10.92 12.97 0.30
C ALA A 421 11.25 11.52 0.68
N LEU A 422 11.56 10.65 -0.28
CA LEU A 422 11.96 9.26 -0.01
C LEU A 422 13.26 9.19 0.80
N LEU A 423 14.25 10.02 0.46
CA LEU A 423 15.49 10.14 1.24
C LEU A 423 15.18 10.65 2.66
N PHE A 424 14.31 11.64 2.79
CA PHE A 424 13.90 12.18 4.09
C PHE A 424 13.18 11.11 4.94
N LEU A 425 12.27 10.32 4.35
CA LEU A 425 11.60 9.23 5.04
C LEU A 425 12.60 8.18 5.54
N PHE A 426 13.52 7.74 4.69
CA PHE A 426 14.49 6.70 5.02
C PHE A 426 15.53 7.17 6.04
N ILE A 427 16.14 8.33 5.77
CA ILE A 427 17.19 8.92 6.63
C ILE A 427 16.57 9.39 7.94
N GLY A 428 15.41 10.04 7.89
CA GLY A 428 14.70 10.55 9.06
C GLY A 428 14.35 9.45 10.05
N ASN A 429 13.82 8.33 9.58
CA ASN A 429 13.54 7.18 10.45
C ASN A 429 14.83 6.57 11.03
N SER A 430 15.90 6.51 10.26
CA SER A 430 17.20 6.02 10.75
C SER A 430 17.79 6.95 11.80
N ILE A 431 17.70 8.27 11.59
CA ILE A 431 18.13 9.28 12.59
C ILE A 431 17.25 9.19 13.84
N GLY A 432 15.93 9.04 13.68
CA GLY A 432 15.01 8.85 14.80
C GLY A 432 15.40 7.65 15.67
N ALA A 433 15.75 6.52 15.05
CA ALA A 433 16.23 5.33 15.76
C ALA A 433 17.56 5.59 16.51
N ILE A 434 18.52 6.28 15.89
CA ILE A 434 19.79 6.63 16.52
C ILE A 434 19.55 7.55 17.72
N LEU A 435 18.72 8.58 17.58
CA LEU A 435 18.41 9.53 18.66
C LEU A 435 17.66 8.86 19.82
N ALA A 436 16.84 7.85 19.53
CA ALA A 436 16.17 7.03 20.53
C ALA A 436 17.07 5.97 21.17
N GLY A 437 18.31 5.77 20.67
CA GLY A 437 19.23 4.72 21.12
C GLY A 437 18.81 3.31 20.71
N ASP A 438 17.87 3.17 19.77
CA ASP A 438 17.35 1.87 19.32
C ASP A 438 18.07 1.37 18.07
N MET A 439 19.21 0.76 18.27
CA MET A 439 20.01 0.15 17.19
C MET A 439 19.27 -1.01 16.51
N SER A 440 18.29 -1.63 17.16
CA SER A 440 17.51 -2.73 16.55
C SER A 440 16.63 -2.23 15.41
N VAL A 441 16.06 -1.04 15.52
CA VAL A 441 15.31 -0.38 14.44
C VAL A 441 16.22 -0.04 13.27
N LEU A 442 17.43 0.47 13.54
CA LEU A 442 18.40 0.79 12.48
C LEU A 442 18.80 -0.48 11.68
N ILE A 443 19.09 -1.57 12.38
CA ILE A 443 19.42 -2.86 11.75
C ILE A 443 18.23 -3.37 10.91
N ARG A 444 17.01 -3.29 11.43
CA ARG A 444 15.80 -3.69 10.70
C ARG A 444 15.58 -2.87 9.43
N ASN A 445 15.91 -1.57 9.45
CA ASN A 445 15.74 -0.70 8.29
C ASN A 445 16.84 -0.92 7.23
N LEU A 446 18.08 -1.14 7.64
CA LEU A 446 19.22 -1.27 6.74
C LEU A 446 19.38 -2.68 6.17
N SER A 447 19.12 -3.72 6.95
CA SER A 447 19.35 -5.11 6.51
C SER A 447 18.57 -5.49 5.23
N PRO A 448 17.29 -5.10 5.03
CA PRO A 448 16.59 -5.39 3.77
C PRO A 448 17.23 -4.68 2.58
N MET A 449 17.74 -3.44 2.76
CA MET A 449 18.40 -2.69 1.70
C MET A 449 19.70 -3.36 1.25
N ILE A 450 20.50 -3.84 2.22
CA ILE A 450 21.73 -4.58 1.94
C ILE A 450 21.42 -5.87 1.19
N ILE A 451 20.40 -6.63 1.62
CA ILE A 451 19.98 -7.86 0.96
C ILE A 451 19.55 -7.58 -0.48
N LEU A 452 18.76 -6.53 -0.72
CA LEU A 452 18.33 -6.14 -2.07
C LEU A 452 19.50 -5.73 -2.96
N ALA A 453 20.47 -4.98 -2.41
CA ALA A 453 21.69 -4.63 -3.13
C ALA A 453 22.48 -5.89 -3.50
N ILE A 454 22.63 -6.84 -2.59
CA ILE A 454 23.29 -8.12 -2.87
C ILE A 454 22.56 -8.87 -3.99
N ILE A 455 21.23 -9.01 -3.92
CA ILE A 455 20.43 -9.68 -4.94
C ILE A 455 20.64 -9.01 -6.31
N TYR A 456 20.59 -7.68 -6.36
CA TYR A 456 20.81 -6.93 -7.60
C TYR A 456 22.19 -7.17 -8.19
N PHE A 457 23.26 -7.01 -7.39
CA PHE A 457 24.62 -7.18 -7.88
C PHE A 457 24.95 -8.62 -8.24
N VAL A 458 24.51 -9.59 -7.44
CA VAL A 458 24.71 -11.02 -7.76
C VAL A 458 24.00 -11.38 -9.06
N HIS A 459 22.73 -11.00 -9.25
CA HIS A 459 22.03 -11.24 -10.50
C HIS A 459 22.72 -10.54 -11.68
N LYS A 460 23.19 -9.31 -11.48
CA LYS A 460 23.90 -8.56 -12.51
C LYS A 460 25.21 -9.22 -12.95
N LEU A 461 25.97 -9.76 -11.99
CA LEU A 461 27.22 -10.48 -12.26
C LEU A 461 26.94 -11.81 -12.99
N ILE A 462 25.98 -12.60 -12.52
CA ILE A 462 25.63 -13.91 -13.10
C ILE A 462 25.07 -13.75 -14.53
N ARG A 463 24.17 -12.80 -14.73
CA ARG A 463 23.49 -12.58 -16.02
C ARG A 463 24.22 -11.59 -16.93
N GLN A 464 25.29 -10.96 -16.46
CA GLN A 464 26.08 -9.97 -17.21
C GLN A 464 25.23 -8.85 -17.82
N THR A 465 24.16 -8.43 -17.09
CA THR A 465 23.24 -7.43 -17.59
C THR A 465 23.90 -6.05 -17.63
N LYS A 466 23.50 -5.25 -18.63
CA LYS A 466 23.97 -3.88 -18.82
C LYS A 466 22.81 -2.92 -18.68
N ILE A 467 23.10 -1.71 -18.17
CA ILE A 467 22.14 -0.62 -18.15
C ILE A 467 21.75 -0.29 -19.60
N VAL A 468 20.45 -0.28 -19.90
CA VAL A 468 19.93 0.05 -21.22
C VAL A 468 20.33 1.48 -21.60
N LYS A 469 20.99 1.68 -22.73
CA LYS A 469 21.36 3.05 -23.18
C LYS A 469 20.09 3.80 -23.58
N LEU A 470 20.04 5.11 -23.30
CA LEU A 470 18.85 5.93 -23.57
C LEU A 470 18.39 5.90 -25.04
N LYS A 471 19.34 5.79 -25.98
CA LYS A 471 19.04 5.66 -27.41
C LYS A 471 18.46 4.29 -27.81
N ASP A 472 18.70 3.26 -26.99
CA ASP A 472 18.30 1.89 -27.26
C ASP A 472 17.00 1.51 -26.52
N ILE A 473 16.44 2.42 -25.70
CA ILE A 473 15.15 2.25 -25.03
C ILE A 473 14.07 2.20 -26.12
N ASP A 474 13.30 1.11 -26.11
CA ASP A 474 12.17 0.96 -27.02
C ASP A 474 11.02 1.89 -26.62
N LEU A 475 10.77 2.89 -27.45
CA LEU A 475 9.70 3.91 -27.29
C LEU A 475 8.52 3.66 -28.23
N LYS A 476 8.51 2.51 -28.95
CA LYS A 476 7.37 2.19 -29.82
C LYS A 476 6.14 1.91 -28.96
N GLU A 477 5.05 2.50 -29.38
CA GLU A 477 3.73 2.18 -28.91
C GLU A 477 3.45 0.73 -29.29
N HIS A 478 3.34 -0.15 -28.30
CA HIS A 478 2.84 -1.48 -28.58
C HIS A 478 1.31 -1.35 -28.62
N ASP A 479 0.70 -1.63 -29.78
CA ASP A 479 -0.74 -1.83 -29.90
C ASP A 479 -1.15 -2.97 -28.96
N TYR A 480 -1.60 -2.61 -27.78
CA TYR A 480 -2.17 -3.54 -26.80
C TYR A 480 -3.68 -3.74 -27.03
N ASN A 481 -4.15 -3.57 -28.29
CA ASN A 481 -5.53 -3.86 -28.71
C ASN A 481 -5.86 -5.35 -28.69
#